data_4f0824d270695d8f53c80effb9e1bbd6
#
_entry.id   4f0824d270695d8f53c80effb9e1bbd6
#
_cell.length_a   1.000
_cell.length_b   1.000
_cell.length_c   1.000
_cell.angle_alpha   90.00
_cell.angle_beta   90.00
_cell.angle_gamma   90.00
#
_symmetry.space_group_name_H-M   'P 1'
#
loop_
_entity.id
_entity.type
_entity.pdbx_description
1 polymer ?
#
loop_
_entity_poly.entity_id
_entity_poly.type
_entity_poly.pdbx_seq_one_letter_code
_entity_poly.pdbx_strand_id
1 'polypeptide(L)'
;MIKNKIHNCDVLEGLRQLEDESIDLIITSPPYNKAGFNGKNKRTKHCIWNKTIDYSNDINVDCMNENDYEQWQIDILNECFRVLKKDGSMFYNHKIRTKHNQISHPIEWIGKSKFNCRQIITWDRTASPNPDPCRYVPTTELIFWLCKTDKNPKFKRQKDSLFQTEVWRFPADKKTEHPAPFPIELPDNIIPSVAQGERIIVLDPFMGSGTVAKSAIKHNCDYIGFEIDEHYCSKANAEIEKLTISKN
;
A
#
# COMPACT_ATOMS: atom_id res chain seq x y z
N MET A 1 -11.00 -4.42 -17.14
CA MET A 1 -11.54 -4.56 -15.74
C MET A 1 -12.45 -3.38 -15.42
N ILE A 2 -13.44 -3.55 -14.53
CA ILE A 2 -14.42 -2.49 -14.20
C ILE A 2 -13.77 -1.48 -13.25
N LYS A 3 -13.82 -0.18 -13.62
CA LYS A 3 -13.41 0.94 -12.77
C LYS A 3 -14.42 1.17 -11.64
N ASN A 4 -13.98 1.89 -10.62
CA ASN A 4 -14.77 2.25 -9.43
C ASN A 4 -15.31 1.02 -8.70
N LYS A 5 -14.46 -0.01 -8.60
CA LYS A 5 -14.76 -1.27 -7.92
C LYS A 5 -13.51 -1.85 -7.27
N ILE A 6 -13.71 -2.50 -6.13
CA ILE A 6 -12.74 -3.39 -5.51
C ILE A 6 -13.09 -4.81 -5.96
N HIS A 7 -12.15 -5.48 -6.61
CA HIS A 7 -12.29 -6.84 -7.13
C HIS A 7 -11.76 -7.85 -6.12
N ASN A 8 -12.52 -8.90 -5.85
CA ASN A 8 -12.06 -10.00 -5.00
C ASN A 8 -11.23 -10.97 -5.85
N CYS A 9 -9.92 -10.82 -5.79
CA CYS A 9 -8.98 -11.67 -6.52
C CYS A 9 -7.56 -11.55 -5.95
N ASP A 10 -6.69 -12.48 -6.34
CA ASP A 10 -5.25 -12.36 -6.13
C ASP A 10 -4.68 -11.15 -6.87
N VAL A 11 -3.65 -10.55 -6.27
CA VAL A 11 -3.02 -9.32 -6.80
C VAL A 11 -2.43 -9.51 -8.19
N LEU A 12 -1.71 -10.62 -8.43
CA LEU A 12 -1.09 -10.88 -9.73
C LEU A 12 -2.13 -11.24 -10.79
N GLU A 13 -3.19 -11.97 -10.42
CA GLU A 13 -4.33 -12.24 -11.30
C GLU A 13 -5.05 -10.94 -11.70
N GLY A 14 -5.28 -10.05 -10.73
CA GLY A 14 -5.89 -8.76 -10.97
C GLY A 14 -5.05 -7.87 -11.88
N LEU A 15 -3.76 -7.74 -11.59
CA LEU A 15 -2.83 -6.94 -12.39
C LEU A 15 -2.75 -7.42 -13.84
N ARG A 16 -2.69 -8.75 -14.10
CA ARG A 16 -2.66 -9.33 -15.45
C ARG A 16 -3.88 -9.02 -16.30
N GLN A 17 -5.02 -8.70 -15.70
CA GLN A 17 -6.24 -8.32 -16.41
C GLN A 17 -6.27 -6.84 -16.82
N LEU A 18 -5.32 -6.02 -16.35
CA LEU A 18 -5.19 -4.62 -16.74
C LEU A 18 -4.33 -4.48 -18.00
N GLU A 19 -4.71 -3.53 -18.84
CA GLU A 19 -3.95 -3.17 -20.02
C GLU A 19 -2.64 -2.46 -19.65
N ASP A 20 -1.63 -2.58 -20.51
CA ASP A 20 -0.38 -1.85 -20.37
C ASP A 20 -0.66 -0.34 -20.38
N GLU A 21 0.08 0.39 -19.55
CA GLU A 21 0.04 1.86 -19.49
C GLU A 21 -1.39 2.45 -19.32
N SER A 22 -2.25 1.73 -18.57
CA SER A 22 -3.65 2.14 -18.33
C SER A 22 -3.85 2.91 -17.03
N ILE A 23 -2.90 2.87 -16.10
CA ILE A 23 -3.00 3.43 -14.73
C ILE A 23 -2.16 4.70 -14.61
N ASP A 24 -2.72 5.75 -14.03
CA ASP A 24 -2.03 7.03 -13.81
C ASP A 24 -1.24 7.04 -12.50
N LEU A 25 -1.80 6.45 -11.46
CA LEU A 25 -1.26 6.49 -10.10
C LEU A 25 -1.48 5.15 -9.39
N ILE A 26 -0.44 4.64 -8.74
CA ILE A 26 -0.54 3.49 -7.83
C ILE A 26 -0.19 3.96 -6.42
N ILE A 27 -1.05 3.67 -5.44
CA ILE A 27 -0.78 3.90 -4.01
C ILE A 27 -1.08 2.60 -3.29
N THR A 28 -0.11 2.05 -2.57
CA THR A 28 -0.30 0.74 -1.96
C THR A 28 0.58 0.48 -0.76
N SER A 29 0.12 -0.43 0.10
CA SER A 29 0.84 -0.99 1.24
C SER A 29 0.65 -2.52 1.27
N PRO A 30 1.58 -3.29 0.70
CA PRO A 30 1.46 -4.75 0.66
C PRO A 30 1.59 -5.38 2.05
N PRO A 31 1.24 -6.66 2.23
CA PRO A 31 1.57 -7.42 3.43
C PRO A 31 3.08 -7.40 3.70
N TYR A 32 3.49 -7.29 4.98
CA TYR A 32 4.90 -7.08 5.34
C TYR A 32 5.65 -8.35 5.77
N ASN A 33 5.11 -9.53 5.50
CA ASN A 33 5.68 -10.83 5.88
C ASN A 33 6.04 -10.94 7.38
N LYS A 34 5.11 -10.51 8.25
CA LYS A 34 5.36 -10.41 9.70
C LYS A 34 5.29 -11.75 10.42
N ALA A 35 4.47 -12.69 9.94
CA ALA A 35 4.26 -13.97 10.62
C ALA A 35 5.46 -14.92 10.47
N GLY A 36 6.22 -14.83 9.39
CA GLY A 36 7.47 -15.58 9.18
C GLY A 36 8.64 -15.15 10.08
N PHE A 37 8.52 -14.03 10.79
CA PHE A 37 9.57 -13.49 11.66
C PHE A 37 9.75 -14.23 12.99
N ASN A 38 8.79 -15.01 13.43
CA ASN A 38 8.83 -15.61 14.77
C ASN A 38 9.25 -17.08 14.76
N GLY A 39 10.20 -17.52 13.98
CA GLY A 39 10.97 -18.78 13.97
C GLY A 39 10.59 -19.97 14.89
N LYS A 40 9.48 -19.90 15.56
CA LYS A 40 8.85 -20.94 16.37
C LYS A 40 7.35 -20.96 16.04
N ASN A 41 6.90 -22.09 15.54
CA ASN A 41 5.47 -22.47 15.37
C ASN A 41 4.66 -22.44 16.69
N LYS A 42 4.88 -21.46 17.54
CA LYS A 42 4.03 -21.21 18.72
C LYS A 42 3.35 -19.88 18.49
N ARG A 43 2.04 -19.94 18.18
CA ARG A 43 1.10 -18.84 18.38
C ARG A 43 1.42 -18.18 19.71
N THR A 44 2.24 -17.13 19.70
CA THR A 44 2.51 -16.36 20.90
C THR A 44 1.22 -15.63 21.24
N LYS A 45 0.65 -15.90 22.41
CA LYS A 45 -0.60 -15.33 22.94
C LYS A 45 -0.63 -13.78 22.99
N HIS A 46 0.40 -13.11 22.52
CA HIS A 46 0.58 -11.66 22.54
C HIS A 46 0.60 -10.97 21.18
N CYS A 47 0.44 -11.70 20.08
CA CYS A 47 0.26 -11.04 18.80
C CYS A 47 -1.21 -10.62 18.67
N ILE A 48 -1.50 -9.33 18.91
CA ILE A 48 -2.85 -8.74 18.79
C ILE A 48 -3.42 -8.97 17.37
N TRP A 49 -2.55 -9.19 16.39
CA TRP A 49 -2.86 -9.50 14.99
C TRP A 49 -3.45 -10.90 14.78
N ASN A 50 -3.23 -11.85 15.73
CA ASN A 50 -3.73 -13.23 15.63
C ASN A 50 -5.20 -13.40 16.04
N LYS A 51 -5.90 -12.34 16.42
CA LYS A 51 -7.29 -12.47 16.93
C LYS A 51 -8.37 -12.15 15.91
N THR A 52 -8.06 -11.51 14.79
CA THR A 52 -9.09 -10.96 13.90
C THR A 52 -9.02 -11.45 12.46
N ILE A 53 -7.89 -12.01 12.00
CA ILE A 53 -7.77 -12.48 10.62
C ILE A 53 -7.09 -13.84 10.64
N ASP A 54 -7.84 -14.85 10.32
CA ASP A 54 -7.31 -16.16 10.02
C ASP A 54 -6.94 -16.21 8.54
N TYR A 55 -5.76 -15.69 8.18
CA TYR A 55 -5.17 -15.90 6.86
C TYR A 55 -4.74 -17.36 6.64
N SER A 56 -5.17 -18.30 7.50
CA SER A 56 -4.80 -19.70 7.46
C SER A 56 -5.52 -20.51 6.38
N ASN A 57 -6.50 -19.91 5.70
CA ASN A 57 -7.16 -20.54 4.57
C ASN A 57 -6.50 -20.10 3.28
N ASP A 58 -5.47 -20.84 2.88
CA ASP A 58 -4.89 -21.07 1.56
C ASP A 58 -3.89 -20.09 0.93
N ILE A 59 -3.66 -18.87 1.42
CA ILE A 59 -2.55 -18.05 0.89
C ILE A 59 -1.79 -17.38 2.02
N ASN A 60 -0.71 -18.02 2.45
CA ASN A 60 0.20 -17.53 3.50
C ASN A 60 1.08 -16.34 3.04
N VAL A 61 0.47 -15.28 2.50
CA VAL A 61 1.20 -14.09 2.03
C VAL A 61 1.97 -13.33 3.12
N ASP A 62 1.62 -13.51 4.40
CA ASP A 62 2.30 -12.83 5.53
C ASP A 62 3.28 -13.74 6.29
N CYS A 63 3.54 -14.97 5.79
CA CYS A 63 4.45 -15.96 6.39
C CYS A 63 5.32 -16.72 5.37
N MET A 64 5.65 -16.09 4.26
CA MET A 64 6.56 -16.63 3.25
C MET A 64 7.98 -16.74 3.79
N ASN A 65 8.80 -17.65 3.24
CA ASN A 65 10.23 -17.52 3.40
C ASN A 65 10.73 -16.23 2.74
N GLU A 66 11.87 -15.71 3.16
CA GLU A 66 12.31 -14.37 2.77
C GLU A 66 12.58 -14.24 1.26
N ASN A 67 13.19 -15.26 0.66
CA ASN A 67 13.50 -15.25 -0.78
C ASN A 67 12.23 -15.27 -1.64
N ASP A 68 11.25 -16.10 -1.26
CA ASP A 68 9.96 -16.17 -1.97
C ASP A 68 9.18 -14.87 -1.81
N TYR A 69 9.23 -14.25 -0.61
CA TYR A 69 8.62 -12.96 -0.37
C TYR A 69 9.24 -11.86 -1.24
N GLU A 70 10.57 -11.77 -1.30
CA GLU A 70 11.26 -10.82 -2.15
C GLU A 70 10.91 -11.01 -3.63
N GLN A 71 10.91 -12.26 -4.12
CA GLN A 71 10.55 -12.54 -5.49
C GLN A 71 9.11 -12.17 -5.80
N TRP A 72 8.19 -12.51 -4.90
CA TRP A 72 6.78 -12.12 -5.03
C TRP A 72 6.59 -10.60 -5.07
N GLN A 73 7.32 -9.83 -4.26
CA GLN A 73 7.31 -8.37 -4.31
C GLN A 73 7.86 -7.85 -5.64
N ILE A 74 8.94 -8.45 -6.16
CA ILE A 74 9.51 -8.08 -7.46
C ILE A 74 8.50 -8.33 -8.60
N ASP A 75 7.80 -9.46 -8.57
CA ASP A 75 6.82 -9.81 -9.59
C ASP A 75 5.64 -8.82 -9.59
N ILE A 76 5.15 -8.45 -8.41
CA ILE A 76 4.11 -7.42 -8.26
C ILE A 76 4.60 -6.07 -8.76
N LEU A 77 5.79 -5.63 -8.36
CA LEU A 77 6.37 -4.37 -8.80
C LEU A 77 6.52 -4.34 -10.35
N ASN A 78 6.94 -5.43 -10.95
CA ASN A 78 7.09 -5.53 -12.40
C ASN A 78 5.73 -5.49 -13.15
N GLU A 79 4.68 -6.09 -12.60
CA GLU A 79 3.33 -5.96 -13.13
C GLU A 79 2.76 -4.54 -12.91
N CYS A 80 2.99 -3.94 -11.75
CA CYS A 80 2.69 -2.53 -11.50
C CYS A 80 3.41 -1.62 -12.50
N PHE A 81 4.69 -1.90 -12.81
CA PHE A 81 5.44 -1.18 -13.83
C PHE A 81 4.79 -1.31 -15.21
N ARG A 82 4.32 -2.51 -15.60
CA ARG A 82 3.67 -2.74 -16.89
C ARG A 82 2.41 -1.88 -17.03
N VAL A 83 1.53 -1.91 -16.02
CA VAL A 83 0.22 -1.23 -16.09
C VAL A 83 0.31 0.28 -15.87
N LEU A 84 1.36 0.79 -15.21
CA LEU A 84 1.55 2.22 -14.96
C LEU A 84 1.88 2.94 -16.29
N LYS A 85 1.32 4.13 -16.50
CA LYS A 85 1.67 5.02 -17.62
C LYS A 85 3.13 5.49 -17.52
N LYS A 86 3.71 5.93 -18.64
CA LYS A 86 5.12 6.38 -18.71
C LYS A 86 5.42 7.55 -17.77
N ASP A 87 4.49 8.47 -17.63
CA ASP A 87 4.56 9.65 -16.75
C ASP A 87 3.84 9.45 -15.40
N GLY A 88 3.34 8.23 -15.16
CA GLY A 88 2.67 7.85 -13.92
C GLY A 88 3.63 7.72 -12.73
N SER A 89 3.06 7.60 -11.56
CA SER A 89 3.78 7.46 -10.28
C SER A 89 3.23 6.29 -9.47
N MET A 90 4.12 5.61 -8.76
CA MET A 90 3.73 4.64 -7.74
C MET A 90 4.30 5.06 -6.38
N PHE A 91 3.43 5.11 -5.36
CA PHE A 91 3.80 5.32 -3.96
C PHE A 91 3.61 4.00 -3.21
N TYR A 92 4.73 3.37 -2.91
CA TYR A 92 4.80 2.05 -2.31
C TYR A 92 5.21 2.18 -0.84
N ASN A 93 4.25 2.01 0.07
CA ASN A 93 4.50 2.08 1.51
C ASN A 93 4.99 0.74 2.03
N HIS A 94 6.11 0.74 2.72
CA HIS A 94 6.65 -0.45 3.36
C HIS A 94 7.50 -0.08 4.57
N LYS A 95 7.68 -1.04 5.44
CA LYS A 95 8.48 -0.85 6.65
C LYS A 95 9.81 -1.60 6.53
N ILE A 96 10.85 -1.03 7.12
CA ILE A 96 12.10 -1.76 7.37
C ILE A 96 11.79 -2.87 8.38
N ARG A 97 12.19 -4.09 8.06
CA ARG A 97 12.02 -5.26 8.93
C ARG A 97 13.35 -5.66 9.56
N THR A 98 13.30 -6.20 10.76
CA THR A 98 14.48 -6.73 11.45
C THR A 98 14.26 -8.21 11.75
N LYS A 99 15.13 -9.07 11.29
CA LYS A 99 15.13 -10.51 11.51
C LYS A 99 16.52 -10.97 11.96
N HIS A 100 16.61 -11.71 13.07
CA HIS A 100 17.89 -12.22 13.60
C HIS A 100 18.98 -11.12 13.71
N ASN A 101 18.62 -9.92 14.19
CA ASN A 101 19.49 -8.75 14.26
C ASN A 101 19.98 -8.21 12.91
N GLN A 102 19.36 -8.60 11.81
CA GLN A 102 19.63 -8.10 10.48
C GLN A 102 18.45 -7.31 9.95
N ILE A 103 18.75 -6.24 9.24
CA ILE A 103 17.75 -5.41 8.55
C ILE A 103 17.44 -6.05 7.19
N SER A 104 16.14 -6.14 6.87
CA SER A 104 15.64 -6.37 5.52
C SER A 104 15.00 -5.07 5.04
N HIS A 105 15.63 -4.42 4.08
CA HIS A 105 15.23 -3.10 3.60
C HIS A 105 14.50 -3.20 2.24
N PRO A 106 13.32 -2.61 2.08
CA PRO A 106 12.54 -2.71 0.84
C PRO A 106 13.28 -2.26 -0.42
N ILE A 107 14.27 -1.38 -0.30
CA ILE A 107 15.07 -0.92 -1.44
C ILE A 107 15.81 -2.09 -2.14
N GLU A 108 16.06 -3.20 -1.44
CA GLU A 108 16.79 -4.35 -1.97
C GLU A 108 16.01 -5.04 -3.09
N TRP A 109 14.70 -5.25 -2.93
CA TRP A 109 13.86 -5.82 -3.99
C TRP A 109 13.32 -4.76 -4.95
N ILE A 110 13.13 -3.51 -4.50
CA ILE A 110 12.81 -2.40 -5.40
C ILE A 110 13.94 -2.23 -6.43
N GLY A 111 15.20 -2.27 -6.01
CA GLY A 111 16.35 -2.17 -6.90
C GLY A 111 16.52 -3.34 -7.89
N LYS A 112 15.85 -4.48 -7.64
CA LYS A 112 15.77 -5.63 -8.57
C LYS A 112 14.57 -5.55 -9.52
N SER A 113 13.61 -4.64 -9.27
CA SER A 113 12.46 -4.40 -10.14
C SER A 113 12.81 -3.47 -11.30
N LYS A 114 11.85 -3.27 -12.21
CA LYS A 114 12.01 -2.36 -13.36
C LYS A 114 11.87 -0.87 -12.99
N PHE A 115 11.47 -0.55 -11.77
CA PHE A 115 11.24 0.82 -11.34
C PHE A 115 12.52 1.58 -10.99
N ASN A 116 12.51 2.89 -11.27
CA ASN A 116 13.44 3.84 -10.67
C ASN A 116 12.84 4.37 -9.37
N CYS A 117 13.59 4.28 -8.27
CA CYS A 117 13.21 4.92 -7.01
C CYS A 117 13.59 6.40 -7.05
N ARG A 118 12.60 7.28 -7.21
CA ARG A 118 12.81 8.73 -7.33
C ARG A 118 13.09 9.39 -5.99
N GLN A 119 12.35 8.99 -4.95
CA GLN A 119 12.46 9.58 -3.61
C GLN A 119 11.99 8.56 -2.56
N ILE A 120 12.56 8.65 -1.37
CA ILE A 120 12.07 7.95 -0.19
C ILE A 120 11.48 9.00 0.74
N ILE A 121 10.20 8.82 1.09
CA ILE A 121 9.47 9.65 2.04
C ILE A 121 9.40 8.88 3.34
N THR A 122 9.73 9.53 4.45
CA THR A 122 9.64 8.94 5.79
C THR A 122 8.31 9.32 6.44
N TRP A 123 7.45 8.35 6.66
CA TRP A 123 6.26 8.55 7.46
C TRP A 123 6.55 8.26 8.93
N ASP A 124 6.59 9.33 9.75
CA ASP A 124 6.68 9.25 11.20
C ASP A 124 5.27 9.09 11.81
N ARG A 125 4.97 7.89 12.27
CA ARG A 125 3.68 7.52 12.87
C ARG A 125 3.51 8.01 14.30
N THR A 126 4.53 8.68 14.85
CA THR A 126 4.59 9.23 16.22
C THR A 126 4.60 8.19 17.34
N ALA A 127 4.15 6.97 17.09
CA ALA A 127 4.10 5.90 18.06
C ALA A 127 4.27 4.51 17.42
N SER A 128 4.63 3.53 18.21
CA SER A 128 4.66 2.11 17.83
C SER A 128 3.91 1.28 18.88
N PRO A 129 3.07 0.31 18.44
CA PRO A 129 2.38 -0.58 19.38
C PRO A 129 3.29 -1.66 19.99
N ASN A 130 4.51 -1.84 19.48
CA ASN A 130 5.42 -2.92 19.87
C ASN A 130 6.74 -2.36 20.38
N PRO A 131 6.80 -1.86 21.62
CA PRO A 131 8.06 -1.47 22.22
C PRO A 131 8.92 -2.72 22.48
N ASP A 132 10.19 -2.63 22.11
CA ASP A 132 11.20 -3.64 22.35
C ASP A 132 12.28 -3.00 23.23
N PRO A 133 12.51 -3.46 24.46
CA PRO A 133 13.46 -2.83 25.39
C PRO A 133 14.92 -2.94 24.93
N CYS A 134 15.20 -3.82 23.96
CA CYS A 134 16.56 -4.06 23.46
C CYS A 134 16.91 -3.21 22.22
N ARG A 135 16.02 -2.29 21.79
CA ARG A 135 16.24 -1.38 20.66
C ARG A 135 15.40 -0.12 20.77
N TYR A 136 15.76 0.88 19.97
CA TYR A 136 14.90 2.08 19.85
C TYR A 136 13.55 1.71 19.23
N VAL A 137 12.47 2.36 19.72
CA VAL A 137 11.10 2.10 19.27
C VAL A 137 10.95 2.53 17.80
N PRO A 138 10.60 1.62 16.87
CA PRO A 138 10.48 1.96 15.45
C PRO A 138 9.14 2.67 15.20
N THR A 139 9.18 3.98 15.01
CA THR A 139 7.99 4.81 14.77
C THR A 139 7.76 5.12 13.29
N THR A 140 8.69 4.75 12.40
CA THR A 140 8.64 5.15 11.00
C THR A 140 8.27 4.01 10.07
N GLU A 141 7.64 4.37 8.95
CA GLU A 141 7.54 3.58 7.73
C GLU A 141 8.08 4.40 6.55
N LEU A 142 8.40 3.73 5.45
CA LEU A 142 8.95 4.36 4.27
C LEU A 142 7.94 4.29 3.13
N ILE A 143 7.79 5.40 2.40
CA ILE A 143 7.00 5.46 1.19
C ILE A 143 7.98 5.69 0.04
N PHE A 144 8.14 4.70 -0.82
CA PHE A 144 9.01 4.78 -1.98
C PHE A 144 8.22 5.35 -3.15
N TRP A 145 8.65 6.51 -3.63
CA TRP A 145 8.11 7.09 -4.86
C TRP A 145 8.85 6.51 -6.04
N LEU A 146 8.16 5.68 -6.82
CA LEU A 146 8.70 4.93 -7.93
C LEU A 146 8.16 5.47 -9.25
N CYS A 147 9.02 5.50 -10.28
CA CYS A 147 8.71 6.01 -11.62
C CYS A 147 9.24 5.07 -12.70
N LYS A 148 8.62 5.08 -13.88
CA LYS A 148 9.05 4.25 -15.02
C LYS A 148 10.32 4.76 -15.72
N THR A 149 10.51 6.05 -15.74
CA THR A 149 11.58 6.70 -16.53
C THR A 149 12.43 7.62 -15.63
N ASP A 150 13.56 8.04 -16.16
CA ASP A 150 14.43 9.07 -15.60
C ASP A 150 13.86 10.49 -15.73
N LYS A 151 12.82 10.65 -16.54
CA LYS A 151 12.11 11.92 -16.72
C LYS A 151 11.20 12.23 -15.53
N ASN A 152 10.85 13.50 -15.39
CA ASN A 152 9.90 13.91 -14.37
C ASN A 152 8.52 13.30 -14.64
N PRO A 153 7.92 12.61 -13.67
CA PRO A 153 6.55 12.16 -13.77
C PRO A 153 5.58 13.34 -13.71
N LYS A 154 4.33 13.11 -14.07
CA LYS A 154 3.26 14.08 -13.87
C LYS A 154 3.03 14.28 -12.38
N PHE A 155 3.59 15.35 -11.82
CA PHE A 155 3.50 15.66 -10.40
C PHE A 155 3.64 17.16 -10.16
N LYS A 156 2.77 17.71 -9.32
CA LYS A 156 2.85 19.08 -8.83
C LYS A 156 2.50 19.12 -7.36
N ARG A 157 3.50 19.39 -6.52
CA ARG A 157 3.28 19.54 -5.09
C ARG A 157 2.22 20.63 -4.83
N GLN A 158 1.21 20.31 -4.05
CA GLN A 158 0.16 21.26 -3.70
C GLN A 158 0.69 22.25 -2.66
N LYS A 159 0.43 23.56 -2.87
CA LYS A 159 0.93 24.61 -1.97
C LYS A 159 0.35 24.49 -0.56
N ASP A 160 -0.91 24.07 -0.46
CA ASP A 160 -1.65 23.93 0.79
C ASP A 160 -1.54 22.52 1.39
N SER A 161 -0.65 21.67 0.85
CA SER A 161 -0.40 20.34 1.39
C SER A 161 0.21 20.44 2.79
N LEU A 162 -0.27 19.60 3.70
CA LEU A 162 0.32 19.46 5.04
C LEU A 162 1.76 18.95 5.00
N PHE A 163 2.14 18.28 3.90
CA PHE A 163 3.43 17.60 3.76
C PHE A 163 4.25 18.23 2.62
N GLN A 164 5.07 19.22 2.97
CA GLN A 164 5.92 19.93 2.02
C GLN A 164 7.32 19.34 1.87
N THR A 165 7.71 18.45 2.78
CA THR A 165 9.02 17.79 2.84
C THR A 165 8.88 16.28 2.68
N GLU A 166 10.00 15.56 2.67
CA GLU A 166 10.03 14.09 2.67
C GLU A 166 9.80 13.46 4.05
N VAL A 167 9.58 14.25 5.08
CA VAL A 167 9.20 13.76 6.41
C VAL A 167 7.74 14.11 6.69
N TRP A 168 6.89 13.09 6.70
CA TRP A 168 5.46 13.21 6.96
C TRP A 168 5.16 12.74 8.36
N ARG A 169 4.56 13.60 9.18
CA ARG A 169 4.26 13.28 10.59
C ARG A 169 2.75 13.30 10.83
N PHE A 170 2.17 12.13 10.99
CA PHE A 170 0.78 11.94 11.39
C PHE A 170 0.59 10.52 11.97
N PRO A 171 -0.35 10.34 12.92
CA PRO A 171 -0.55 9.05 13.56
C PRO A 171 -1.10 8.01 12.57
N ALA A 172 -0.83 6.73 12.85
CA ALA A 172 -1.52 5.63 12.20
C ALA A 172 -3.00 5.62 12.61
N ASP A 173 -3.88 5.24 11.68
CA ASP A 173 -5.30 5.12 11.98
C ASP A 173 -5.54 3.99 13.00
N LYS A 174 -6.30 4.30 14.06
CA LYS A 174 -6.66 3.36 15.13
C LYS A 174 -8.14 2.96 15.10
N LYS A 175 -8.92 3.53 14.19
CA LYS A 175 -10.39 3.47 14.25
C LYS A 175 -11.02 2.44 13.31
N THR A 176 -10.25 1.66 12.57
CA THR A 176 -10.79 0.68 11.64
C THR A 176 -10.66 -0.74 12.19
N GLU A 177 -11.60 -1.62 11.82
CA GLU A 177 -11.53 -3.04 12.13
C GLU A 177 -10.43 -3.76 11.33
N HIS A 178 -9.93 -3.12 10.26
CA HIS A 178 -8.81 -3.65 9.49
C HIS A 178 -7.51 -3.57 10.32
N PRO A 179 -6.71 -4.62 10.39
CA PRO A 179 -5.57 -4.71 11.30
C PRO A 179 -4.41 -3.77 10.96
N ALA A 180 -4.37 -3.25 9.74
CA ALA A 180 -3.30 -2.35 9.29
C ALA A 180 -3.79 -1.34 8.24
N PRO A 181 -4.81 -0.50 8.52
CA PRO A 181 -5.16 0.54 7.58
C PRO A 181 -4.05 1.58 7.59
N PHE A 182 -3.63 2.02 6.41
CA PHE A 182 -2.90 3.26 6.39
C PHE A 182 -3.87 4.45 6.36
N PRO A 183 -3.50 5.57 6.99
CA PRO A 183 -4.43 6.67 7.19
C PRO A 183 -4.79 7.38 5.88
N ILE A 184 -5.99 7.94 5.84
CA ILE A 184 -6.54 8.64 4.66
C ILE A 184 -5.68 9.85 4.25
N GLU A 185 -4.94 10.45 5.18
CA GLU A 185 -4.04 11.56 4.96
C GLU A 185 -2.97 11.24 3.92
N LEU A 186 -2.55 9.98 3.81
CA LEU A 186 -1.54 9.56 2.86
C LEU A 186 -2.04 9.68 1.41
N PRO A 187 -3.12 9.00 0.97
CA PRO A 187 -3.62 9.16 -0.40
C PRO A 187 -4.21 10.55 -0.64
N ASP A 188 -4.79 11.21 0.37
CA ASP A 188 -5.32 12.58 0.26
C ASP A 188 -4.23 13.62 -0.06
N ASN A 189 -3.00 13.38 0.35
CA ASN A 189 -1.88 14.24 -0.01
C ASN A 189 -1.27 13.91 -1.38
N ILE A 190 -1.29 12.62 -1.78
CA ILE A 190 -0.67 12.17 -3.04
C ILE A 190 -1.58 12.44 -4.25
N ILE A 191 -2.85 12.06 -4.17
CA ILE A 191 -3.77 12.10 -5.32
C ILE A 191 -3.85 13.50 -5.94
N PRO A 192 -4.08 14.61 -5.19
CA PRO A 192 -4.16 15.94 -5.77
C PRO A 192 -2.86 16.38 -6.47
N SER A 193 -1.71 15.92 -5.98
CA SER A 193 -0.41 16.27 -6.55
C SER A 193 -0.16 15.61 -7.91
N VAL A 194 -0.74 14.43 -8.14
CA VAL A 194 -0.66 13.71 -9.43
C VAL A 194 -1.82 14.07 -10.35
N ALA A 195 -3.05 14.13 -9.83
CA ALA A 195 -4.25 14.43 -10.61
C ALA A 195 -4.26 15.86 -11.16
N GLN A 196 -3.79 16.85 -10.40
CA GLN A 196 -3.74 18.26 -10.80
C GLN A 196 -5.10 18.81 -11.30
N GLY A 197 -6.20 18.31 -10.75
CA GLY A 197 -7.57 18.65 -11.13
C GLY A 197 -8.14 17.80 -12.27
N GLU A 198 -7.36 16.90 -12.86
CA GLU A 198 -7.85 15.96 -13.86
C GLU A 198 -8.42 14.69 -13.21
N ARG A 199 -9.32 14.03 -13.92
CA ARG A 199 -9.84 12.72 -13.51
C ARG A 199 -8.86 11.62 -13.96
N ILE A 200 -8.12 11.07 -13.02
CA ILE A 200 -7.14 10.02 -13.23
C ILE A 200 -7.64 8.66 -12.70
N ILE A 201 -6.96 7.58 -13.08
CA ILE A 201 -7.23 6.24 -12.56
C ILE A 201 -6.19 5.91 -11.48
N VAL A 202 -6.65 5.68 -10.26
CA VAL A 202 -5.84 5.29 -9.11
C VAL A 202 -5.98 3.79 -8.85
N LEU A 203 -4.88 3.06 -8.77
CA LEU A 203 -4.85 1.63 -8.45
C LEU A 203 -4.29 1.41 -7.04
N ASP A 204 -4.96 0.56 -6.27
CA ASP A 204 -4.37 -0.06 -5.08
C ASP A 204 -4.45 -1.59 -5.21
N PRO A 205 -3.31 -2.26 -5.47
CA PRO A 205 -3.24 -3.72 -5.56
C PRO A 205 -3.55 -4.47 -4.26
N PHE A 206 -3.59 -3.78 -3.11
CA PHE A 206 -3.85 -4.35 -1.78
C PHE A 206 -4.85 -3.46 -1.02
N MET A 207 -6.06 -3.32 -1.57
CA MET A 207 -7.03 -2.29 -1.21
C MET A 207 -7.53 -2.35 0.24
N GLY A 208 -7.57 -3.53 0.86
CA GLY A 208 -8.01 -3.70 2.23
C GLY A 208 -9.36 -3.04 2.52
N SER A 209 -9.39 -2.10 3.45
CA SER A 209 -10.59 -1.36 3.86
C SER A 209 -11.05 -0.26 2.89
N GLY A 210 -10.41 -0.12 1.73
CA GLY A 210 -10.80 0.85 0.70
C GLY A 210 -10.34 2.29 0.94
N THR A 211 -9.29 2.51 1.72
CA THR A 211 -8.80 3.87 2.02
C THR A 211 -8.41 4.65 0.76
N VAL A 212 -7.71 4.03 -0.16
CA VAL A 212 -7.32 4.66 -1.44
C VAL A 212 -8.55 4.95 -2.30
N ALA A 213 -9.52 4.03 -2.36
CA ALA A 213 -10.75 4.23 -3.12
C ALA A 213 -11.58 5.40 -2.56
N LYS A 214 -11.72 5.51 -1.22
CA LYS A 214 -12.42 6.62 -0.56
C LYS A 214 -11.76 7.96 -0.88
N SER A 215 -10.44 8.02 -0.87
CA SER A 215 -9.68 9.21 -1.25
C SER A 215 -9.81 9.53 -2.75
N ALA A 216 -9.76 8.54 -3.64
CA ALA A 216 -9.96 8.74 -5.07
C ALA A 216 -11.34 9.37 -5.36
N ILE A 217 -12.40 8.86 -4.74
CA ILE A 217 -13.76 9.43 -4.85
C ILE A 217 -13.81 10.86 -4.32
N LYS A 218 -13.16 11.15 -3.19
CA LYS A 218 -13.07 12.49 -2.62
C LYS A 218 -12.46 13.48 -3.61
N HIS A 219 -11.45 13.07 -4.35
CA HIS A 219 -10.73 13.89 -5.32
C HIS A 219 -11.23 13.74 -6.78
N ASN A 220 -12.44 13.21 -6.97
CA ASN A 220 -13.07 13.03 -8.29
C ASN A 220 -12.24 12.21 -9.28
N CYS A 221 -11.55 11.18 -8.79
CA CYS A 221 -10.76 10.24 -9.57
C CYS A 221 -11.47 8.89 -9.67
N ASP A 222 -11.16 8.13 -10.73
CA ASP A 222 -11.54 6.73 -10.83
C ASP A 222 -10.58 5.87 -10.00
N TYR A 223 -11.03 4.72 -9.53
CA TYR A 223 -10.17 3.77 -8.83
C TYR A 223 -10.38 2.35 -9.34
N ILE A 224 -9.37 1.52 -9.12
CA ILE A 224 -9.42 0.07 -9.21
C ILE A 224 -8.71 -0.47 -7.97
N GLY A 225 -9.26 -1.51 -7.35
CA GLY A 225 -8.64 -2.16 -6.20
C GLY A 225 -8.71 -3.67 -6.28
N PHE A 226 -7.71 -4.34 -5.67
CA PHE A 226 -7.73 -5.78 -5.46
C PHE A 226 -7.70 -6.09 -3.98
N GLU A 227 -8.50 -7.04 -3.55
CA GLU A 227 -8.54 -7.55 -2.19
C GLU A 227 -8.83 -9.05 -2.23
N ILE A 228 -7.94 -9.84 -1.64
CA ILE A 228 -8.03 -11.29 -1.68
C ILE A 228 -9.09 -11.82 -0.69
N ASP A 229 -9.26 -11.13 0.44
CA ASP A 229 -10.25 -11.50 1.44
C ASP A 229 -11.65 -11.02 1.01
N GLU A 230 -12.57 -11.97 0.77
CA GLU A 230 -13.94 -11.70 0.32
C GLU A 230 -14.71 -10.82 1.31
N HIS A 231 -14.51 -11.01 2.62
CA HIS A 231 -15.19 -10.25 3.65
C HIS A 231 -14.76 -8.78 3.61
N TYR A 232 -13.44 -8.50 3.55
CA TYR A 232 -12.93 -7.14 3.43
C TYR A 232 -13.32 -6.50 2.11
N CYS A 233 -13.25 -7.23 1.00
CA CYS A 233 -13.67 -6.76 -0.31
C CYS A 233 -15.14 -6.33 -0.31
N SER A 234 -16.04 -7.19 0.18
CA SER A 234 -17.48 -6.93 0.25
C SER A 234 -17.79 -5.74 1.16
N LYS A 235 -17.17 -5.69 2.33
CA LYS A 235 -17.35 -4.60 3.30
C LYS A 235 -16.89 -3.26 2.73
N ALA A 236 -15.71 -3.22 2.12
CA ALA A 236 -15.16 -1.99 1.53
C ALA A 236 -16.04 -1.47 0.39
N ASN A 237 -16.50 -2.35 -0.51
CA ASN A 237 -17.44 -1.97 -1.58
C ASN A 237 -18.75 -1.41 -1.02
N ALA A 238 -19.34 -2.03 0.02
CA ALA A 238 -20.57 -1.56 0.65
C ALA A 238 -20.41 -0.17 1.34
N GLU A 239 -19.25 0.07 1.96
CA GLU A 239 -18.95 1.38 2.56
C GLU A 239 -18.79 2.47 1.48
N ILE A 240 -18.15 2.15 0.38
CA ILE A 240 -17.93 3.06 -0.75
C ILE A 240 -19.27 3.41 -1.43
N GLU A 241 -20.14 2.43 -1.62
CA GLU A 241 -21.48 2.67 -2.19
C GLU A 241 -22.28 3.69 -1.37
N LYS A 242 -22.28 3.55 -0.03
CA LYS A 242 -22.92 4.52 0.87
C LYS A 242 -22.35 5.94 0.72
N LEU A 243 -21.03 6.07 0.56
CA LEU A 243 -20.39 7.37 0.35
C LEU A 243 -20.79 8.02 -0.99
N THR A 244 -20.99 7.21 -2.01
CA THR A 244 -21.37 7.68 -3.34
C THR A 244 -22.83 8.15 -3.37
N ILE A 245 -23.74 7.43 -2.71
CA ILE A 245 -25.16 7.79 -2.59
C ILE A 245 -25.34 9.10 -1.80
N SER A 246 -24.54 9.32 -0.76
CA SER A 246 -24.66 10.52 0.08
C SER A 246 -24.12 11.81 -0.59
N LYS A 247 -23.46 11.71 -1.73
CA LYS A 247 -22.95 12.85 -2.51
C LYS A 247 -23.89 13.31 -3.64
N ASN A 248 -24.87 12.48 -3.99
CA ASN A 248 -25.93 12.80 -4.96
C ASN A 248 -27.18 13.31 -4.24
#